data_6db8daaa5c0e1872a868284e7024f0fa
#
_entry.id   6db8daaa5c0e1872a868284e7024f0fa
#
_cell.length_a   1.000
_cell.length_b   1.000
_cell.length_c   1.000
_cell.angle_alpha   90.00
_cell.angle_beta   90.00
_cell.angle_gamma   90.00
#
_symmetry.space_group_name_H-M   'P 1'
#
loop_
_entity.id
_entity.type
_entity.pdbx_description
1 polymer ?
#
loop_
_entity_poly.entity_id
_entity_poly.type
_entity_poly.pdbx_seq_one_letter_code
_entity_poly.pdbx_strand_id
1 'polypeptide(L)' 'MNFDDKDKRIQKKIDWIASQIRETKIELHRQHQELKDALNEQEELRKQNV' A
#
# COMPACT_ATOMS: atom_id res chain seq x y z
N MET A 1 18.47 -32.09 9.50
CA MET A 1 18.88 -31.50 8.24
C MET A 1 17.72 -31.07 7.39
N ASN A 2 16.66 -31.87 7.31
CA ASN A 2 15.44 -31.45 6.65
C ASN A 2 14.77 -30.26 7.34
N PHE A 3 15.09 -30.05 8.59
CA PHE A 3 14.51 -28.98 9.40
C PHE A 3 14.99 -27.59 8.94
N ASP A 4 16.28 -27.48 8.67
CA ASP A 4 16.87 -26.22 8.25
C ASP A 4 16.39 -25.79 6.86
N ASP A 5 16.22 -26.75 5.95
CA ASP A 5 15.73 -26.46 4.61
C ASP A 5 14.28 -26.01 4.61
N LYS A 6 13.44 -26.64 5.44
CA LYS A 6 12.06 -26.24 5.58
C LYS A 6 11.94 -24.86 6.20
N ASP A 7 12.74 -24.59 7.21
CA ASP A 7 12.75 -23.29 7.87
C ASP A 7 13.14 -22.18 6.92
N LYS A 8 14.16 -22.41 6.10
CA LYS A 8 14.60 -21.45 5.10
C LYS A 8 13.51 -21.17 4.06
N ARG A 9 12.80 -22.20 3.62
CA ARG A 9 11.68 -22.03 2.68
C ARG A 9 10.56 -21.20 3.27
N ILE A 10 10.22 -21.48 4.52
CA ILE A 10 9.18 -20.72 5.22
C ILE A 10 9.62 -19.28 5.40
N GLN A 11 10.88 -19.06 5.75
CA GLN A 11 11.41 -17.70 5.92
C GLN A 11 11.36 -16.90 4.62
N LYS A 12 11.69 -17.54 3.49
CA LYS A 12 11.58 -16.89 2.19
C LYS A 12 10.14 -16.50 1.85
N LYS A 13 9.19 -17.38 2.18
CA LYS A 13 7.78 -17.08 2.00
C LYS A 13 7.34 -15.89 2.84
N ILE A 14 7.76 -15.86 4.09
CA ILE A 14 7.45 -14.75 4.99
C ILE A 14 8.01 -13.44 4.44
N ASP A 15 9.26 -13.46 4.01
CA ASP A 15 9.92 -12.27 3.45
C ASP A 15 9.20 -11.76 2.21
N TRP A 16 8.80 -12.67 1.33
CA TRP A 16 8.09 -12.31 0.11
C TRP A 16 6.72 -11.71 0.41
N ILE A 17 5.96 -12.35 1.30
CA ILE A 17 4.65 -11.85 1.72
C ILE A 17 4.77 -10.50 2.39
N ALA A 18 5.76 -10.35 3.26
CA ALA A 18 6.01 -9.07 3.93
C ALA A 18 6.31 -7.95 2.94
N SER A 19 7.07 -8.25 1.89
CA SER A 19 7.35 -7.29 0.82
C SER A 19 6.08 -6.87 0.08
N GLN A 20 5.22 -7.83 -0.21
CA GLN A 20 3.95 -7.56 -0.88
C GLN A 20 3.05 -6.67 -0.02
N ILE A 21 3.00 -6.94 1.26
CA ILE A 21 2.21 -6.12 2.19
C ILE A 21 2.73 -4.68 2.23
N ARG A 22 4.05 -4.50 2.26
CA ARG A 22 4.65 -3.16 2.25
C ARG A 22 4.29 -2.39 0.98
N GLU A 23 4.40 -3.03 -0.18
CA GLU A 23 4.05 -2.41 -1.45
C GLU A 23 2.57 -2.03 -1.50
N THR A 24 1.71 -2.89 -1.00
CA THR A 24 0.27 -2.63 -0.94
C THR A 24 -0.05 -1.44 -0.04
N LYS A 25 0.64 -1.33 1.10
CA LYS A 25 0.46 -0.20 2.01
C LYS A 25 0.89 1.12 1.38
N ILE A 26 2.00 1.12 0.66
CA ILE A 26 2.49 2.31 -0.04
C ILE A 26 1.48 2.73 -1.12
N GLU A 27 0.99 1.78 -1.91
CA GLU A 27 -0.01 2.06 -2.94
C GLU A 27 -1.29 2.62 -2.34
N LEU A 28 -1.76 2.01 -1.27
CA LEU A 28 -2.98 2.46 -0.60
C LEU A 28 -2.81 3.89 -0.07
N HIS A 29 -1.68 4.18 0.52
CA HIS A 29 -1.38 5.53 1.01
C HIS A 29 -1.41 6.55 -0.12
N ARG A 30 -0.80 6.23 -1.25
CA ARG A 30 -0.79 7.09 -2.42
C ARG A 30 -2.21 7.33 -2.95
N GLN A 31 -3.01 6.28 -3.05
CA GLN A 31 -4.39 6.39 -3.48
C GLN A 31 -5.22 7.28 -2.56
N HIS A 32 -4.99 7.16 -1.26
CA HIS A 32 -5.64 8.04 -0.27
C HIS A 32 -5.28 9.50 -0.49
N GLN A 33 -4.01 9.78 -0.77
CA GLN A 33 -3.56 11.15 -1.05
C GLN A 33 -4.20 11.70 -2.32
N GLU A 34 -4.24 10.90 -3.38
CA GLU A 34 -4.88 11.28 -4.63
C GLU A 34 -6.37 11.58 -4.44
N LEU A 35 -7.04 10.77 -3.64
CA LEU A 35 -8.45 10.97 -3.33
C LEU A 35 -8.66 12.29 -2.56
N LYS A 36 -7.84 12.55 -1.56
CA LYS A 36 -7.91 13.80 -0.80
C LYS A 36 -7.71 15.01 -1.70
N ASP A 37 -6.73 14.94 -2.60
CA ASP A 37 -6.44 16.02 -3.53
C ASP A 37 -7.63 16.28 -4.46
N ALA A 38 -8.22 15.21 -4.98
CA ALA A 38 -9.38 15.32 -5.86
C ALA A 38 -10.60 15.93 -5.15
N LEU A 39 -10.83 15.53 -3.91
CA LEU A 39 -11.91 16.08 -3.11
C LEU A 39 -11.69 17.55 -2.80
N ASN A 40 -10.47 17.96 -2.53
CA ASN A 40 -10.12 19.35 -2.30
C ASN A 40 -10.34 20.19 -3.57
N GLU A 41 -9.95 19.68 -4.72
CA GLU A 41 -10.19 20.36 -6.00
C GLU A 41 -11.68 20.55 -6.25
N GLN A 42 -12.46 19.53 -6.00
CA GLN A 42 -13.91 19.59 -6.17
C GLN A 42 -14.53 20.64 -5.26
N GLU A 43 -14.08 20.69 -4.01
CA GLU A 43 -14.57 21.68 -3.04
C GLU A 43 -14.23 23.10 -3.47
N GLU A 44 -13.02 23.33 -3.97
CA GLU A 44 -12.61 24.64 -4.46
C GLU A 44 -13.43 25.09 -5.65
N LEU A 45 -13.71 24.18 -6.57
CA LEU A 45 -14.56 24.47 -7.71
C LEU A 45 -15.97 24.89 -7.29
N ARG A 46 -16.53 24.24 -6.28
CA ARG A 46 -17.83 24.59 -5.73
C ARG A 46 -17.82 25.99 -5.15
N LYS A 47 -16.75 26.36 -4.46
CA LYS A 47 -16.61 27.70 -3.87
C LYS A 47 -16.52 28.76 -4.95
N GLN A 48 -15.89 28.47 -6.07
CA GLN A 48 -15.75 29.42 -7.18
C GLN A 48 -17.07 29.65 -7.92
N ASN A 49 -17.95 28.67 -7.91
CA ASN A 49 -19.23 28.76 -8.62
C ASN A 49 -20.33 29.46 -7.81
N VAL A 50 -20.03 29.80 -6.59
CA VAL A 50 -20.93 30.57 -5.75
C VAL A 50 -20.62 32.05 -5.88
#